data_ef3b27f1cd47af0ed091e1a5d7cd68cd
#
_entry.id   ef3b27f1cd47af0ed091e1a5d7cd68cd
#
_cell.length_a   1.000
_cell.length_b   1.000
_cell.length_c   1.000
_cell.angle_alpha   90.00
_cell.angle_beta   90.00
_cell.angle_gamma   90.00
#
_symmetry.space_group_name_H-M   'P 1'
#
loop_
_entity.id
_entity.type
_entity.pdbx_description
1 polymer ?
#
loop_
_entity_poly.entity_id
_entity_poly.type
_entity_poly.pdbx_seq_one_letter_code
_entity_poly.pdbx_strand_id
1 'polypeptide(L)'
;MLIRKYIDADRTRIPELLRLNTPEYFSPNEEEDLVYYLDNHVENYYVIEIDGVVQGCGGINISDDGETAKLSWDIVHPEYQGKGLGSELTKFRIERIKEMEGIKMISVRTSQLVYPFYQKFGLEVQEIVEDFWDEGFDMYRMEYPITDTE
;
A
#
# COMPACT_ATOMS: atom_id res chain seq x y z
N MET A 1 13.87 9.92 9.71
CA MET A 1 12.73 9.28 9.02
C MET A 1 11.59 10.29 8.93
N LEU A 2 11.14 10.59 7.71
CA LEU A 2 10.09 11.57 7.46
C LEU A 2 9.02 10.98 6.55
N ILE A 3 7.76 11.00 6.99
CA ILE A 3 6.62 10.64 6.15
C ILE A 3 5.99 11.93 5.64
N ARG A 4 5.81 12.04 4.33
CA ARG A 4 5.22 13.22 3.70
C ARG A 4 4.37 12.82 2.49
N LYS A 5 3.61 13.76 1.96
CA LYS A 5 2.84 13.52 0.74
C LYS A 5 3.76 13.36 -0.46
N TYR A 6 3.35 12.49 -1.37
CA TYR A 6 3.96 12.31 -2.69
C TYR A 6 3.82 13.60 -3.50
N ILE A 7 4.89 13.96 -4.21
CA ILE A 7 4.91 15.08 -5.15
C ILE A 7 5.47 14.59 -6.49
N ASP A 8 5.29 15.39 -7.54
CA ASP A 8 5.73 15.01 -8.90
C ASP A 8 7.21 14.63 -8.98
N ALA A 9 8.05 15.26 -8.16
CA ALA A 9 9.47 14.95 -8.12
C ALA A 9 9.76 13.50 -7.70
N ASP A 10 8.81 12.85 -7.04
CA ASP A 10 8.97 11.46 -6.58
C ASP A 10 8.60 10.43 -7.66
N ARG A 11 7.99 10.88 -8.75
CA ARG A 11 7.39 10.03 -9.79
C ARG A 11 8.36 8.99 -10.35
N THR A 12 9.61 9.38 -10.55
CA THR A 12 10.65 8.49 -11.10
C THR A 12 11.11 7.44 -10.09
N ARG A 13 11.15 7.82 -8.81
CA ARG A 13 11.66 6.95 -7.75
C ARG A 13 10.74 5.77 -7.45
N ILE A 14 9.43 5.94 -7.53
CA ILE A 14 8.49 4.89 -7.16
C ILE A 14 8.63 3.63 -8.04
N PRO A 15 8.68 3.73 -9.37
CA PRO A 15 8.96 2.55 -10.20
C PRO A 15 10.32 1.90 -9.93
N GLU A 16 11.33 2.69 -9.54
CA GLU A 16 12.62 2.11 -9.15
C GLU A 16 12.49 1.20 -7.94
N LEU A 17 11.72 1.63 -6.93
CA LEU A 17 11.47 0.82 -5.74
C LEU A 17 10.75 -0.49 -6.10
N LEU A 18 9.81 -0.44 -7.04
CA LEU A 18 9.12 -1.63 -7.51
C LEU A 18 10.09 -2.60 -8.18
N ARG A 19 10.96 -2.09 -9.06
CA ARG A 19 11.96 -2.93 -9.75
C ARG A 19 12.90 -3.62 -8.77
N LEU A 20 13.28 -2.95 -7.70
CA LEU A 20 14.13 -3.54 -6.67
C LEU A 20 13.44 -4.69 -5.92
N ASN A 21 12.12 -4.74 -5.97
CA ASN A 21 11.30 -5.80 -5.36
C ASN A 21 10.81 -6.83 -6.38
N THR A 22 11.24 -6.74 -7.63
CA THR A 22 10.84 -7.62 -8.71
C THR A 22 11.98 -8.59 -9.02
N PRO A 23 11.74 -9.89 -9.15
CA PRO A 23 10.45 -10.60 -9.12
C PRO A 23 10.04 -11.16 -7.75
N GLU A 24 10.76 -10.84 -6.68
CA GLU A 24 10.53 -11.46 -5.37
C GLU A 24 9.12 -11.19 -4.81
N TYR A 25 8.68 -9.92 -4.83
CA TYR A 25 7.38 -9.53 -4.28
C TYR A 25 6.40 -9.04 -5.34
N PHE A 26 6.88 -8.66 -6.51
CA PHE A 26 6.06 -8.16 -7.62
C PHE A 26 6.45 -8.84 -8.91
N SER A 27 5.45 -9.07 -9.77
CA SER A 27 5.68 -9.55 -11.12
C SER A 27 6.21 -8.41 -11.99
N PRO A 28 7.09 -8.70 -12.98
CA PRO A 28 7.54 -7.69 -13.94
C PRO A 28 6.40 -6.97 -14.65
N ASN A 29 5.24 -7.62 -14.81
CA ASN A 29 4.09 -7.03 -15.50
C ASN A 29 3.36 -5.98 -14.65
N GLU A 30 3.63 -5.88 -13.36
CA GLU A 30 2.95 -4.94 -12.48
C GLU A 30 3.46 -3.50 -12.61
N GLU A 31 4.62 -3.30 -13.20
CA GLU A 31 5.16 -1.95 -13.35
C GLU A 31 4.26 -1.06 -14.20
N GLU A 32 3.67 -1.59 -15.26
CA GLU A 32 2.75 -0.83 -16.12
C GLU A 32 1.52 -0.38 -15.30
N ASP A 33 1.02 -1.24 -14.43
CA ASP A 33 -0.12 -0.93 -13.58
C ASP A 33 0.22 0.17 -12.58
N LEU A 34 1.43 0.13 -12.02
CA LEU A 34 1.91 1.16 -11.10
C LEU A 34 2.03 2.51 -11.81
N VAL A 35 2.61 2.53 -13.00
CA VAL A 35 2.76 3.75 -13.80
C VAL A 35 1.39 4.35 -14.11
N TYR A 36 0.43 3.51 -14.51
CA TYR A 36 -0.93 3.95 -14.78
C TYR A 36 -1.58 4.54 -13.51
N TYR A 37 -1.38 3.89 -12.37
CA TYR A 37 -1.87 4.39 -11.08
C TYR A 37 -1.30 5.76 -10.74
N LEU A 38 0.02 5.92 -10.88
CA LEU A 38 0.68 7.18 -10.55
C LEU A 38 0.22 8.33 -11.45
N ASP A 39 -0.10 8.03 -12.70
CA ASP A 39 -0.53 9.03 -13.67
C ASP A 39 -2.02 9.35 -13.57
N ASN A 40 -2.86 8.46 -13.05
CA ASN A 40 -4.32 8.60 -13.14
C ASN A 40 -5.08 8.47 -11.83
N HIS A 41 -4.54 7.79 -10.82
CA HIS A 41 -5.32 7.39 -9.64
C HIS A 41 -4.73 7.79 -8.29
N VAL A 42 -3.63 8.53 -8.27
CA VAL A 42 -3.07 9.03 -7.01
C VAL A 42 -4.08 9.94 -6.33
N GLU A 43 -4.35 9.66 -5.07
CA GLU A 43 -5.29 10.44 -4.27
C GLU A 43 -4.60 10.92 -3.00
N ASN A 44 -4.39 10.03 -2.03
CA ASN A 44 -3.65 10.30 -0.80
C ASN A 44 -2.43 9.38 -0.79
N TYR A 45 -1.39 9.75 -1.51
CA TYR A 45 -0.18 8.94 -1.62
C TYR A 45 0.94 9.55 -0.79
N TYR A 46 1.65 8.70 -0.05
CA TYR A 46 2.68 9.12 0.89
C TYR A 46 3.99 8.42 0.58
N VAL A 47 5.09 9.10 0.92
CA VAL A 47 6.43 8.55 0.82
C VAL A 47 7.11 8.66 2.18
N ILE A 48 8.08 7.79 2.42
CA ILE A 48 8.89 7.83 3.63
C ILE A 48 10.36 8.03 3.21
N GLU A 49 10.97 9.10 3.72
CA GLU A 49 12.35 9.45 3.43
C GLU A 49 13.27 9.06 4.57
N ILE A 50 14.45 8.60 4.21
CA ILE A 50 15.57 8.43 5.14
C ILE A 50 16.75 9.16 4.53
N ASP A 51 17.31 10.11 5.28
CA ASP A 51 18.45 10.94 4.83
C ASP A 51 18.20 11.60 3.47
N GLY A 52 16.95 12.07 3.27
CA GLY A 52 16.56 12.80 2.05
C GLY A 52 16.25 11.93 0.85
N VAL A 53 16.27 10.59 1.01
CA VAL A 53 15.98 9.65 -0.09
C VAL A 53 14.70 8.87 0.22
N VAL A 54 13.78 8.80 -0.75
CA VAL A 54 12.54 8.01 -0.61
C VAL A 54 12.89 6.53 -0.62
N GLN A 55 12.57 5.84 0.46
CA GLN A 55 12.83 4.40 0.63
C GLN A 55 11.56 3.58 0.79
N GLY A 56 10.41 4.20 0.81
CA GLY A 56 9.14 3.51 0.84
C GLY A 56 7.99 4.43 0.44
N CYS A 57 6.86 3.81 0.11
CA CYS A 57 5.67 4.55 -0.33
C CYS A 57 4.42 3.71 -0.12
N GLY A 58 3.27 4.39 -0.09
CA GLY A 58 1.97 3.74 0.00
C GLY A 58 0.87 4.78 0.09
N GLY A 59 -0.29 4.46 -0.44
CA GLY A 59 -1.39 5.39 -0.54
C GLY A 59 -2.69 4.93 0.08
N ILE A 60 -3.66 5.83 0.04
CA ILE A 60 -5.04 5.59 0.43
C ILE A 60 -5.91 6.02 -0.74
N ASN A 61 -6.72 5.11 -1.27
CA ASN A 61 -7.73 5.41 -2.26
C ASN A 61 -9.12 5.15 -1.68
N ILE A 62 -10.02 6.08 -1.88
CA ILE A 62 -11.38 5.97 -1.34
C ILE A 62 -12.28 5.36 -2.43
N SER A 63 -13.13 4.41 -2.04
CA SER A 63 -14.10 3.80 -2.96
C SER A 63 -15.14 4.82 -3.43
N ASP A 64 -15.81 4.52 -4.55
CA ASP A 64 -16.78 5.44 -5.15
C ASP A 64 -17.93 5.80 -4.20
N ASP A 65 -18.32 4.88 -3.31
CA ASP A 65 -19.38 5.15 -2.33
C ASP A 65 -18.86 5.94 -1.11
N GLY A 66 -17.56 6.17 -1.01
CA GLY A 66 -16.97 6.92 0.10
C GLY A 66 -16.88 6.14 1.40
N GLU A 67 -17.14 4.87 1.41
CA GLU A 67 -17.22 4.06 2.64
C GLU A 67 -16.00 3.18 2.91
N THR A 68 -15.19 2.90 1.89
CA THR A 68 -13.99 2.05 2.02
C THR A 68 -12.73 2.83 1.69
N ALA A 69 -11.75 2.77 2.59
CA ALA A 69 -10.40 3.29 2.35
C ALA A 69 -9.50 2.12 1.99
N LYS A 70 -8.89 2.17 0.83
CA LYS A 70 -8.03 1.11 0.30
C LYS A 70 -6.57 1.52 0.46
N LEU A 71 -5.77 0.66 1.09
CA LEU A 71 -4.32 0.83 1.14
C LEU A 71 -3.77 0.41 -0.22
N SER A 72 -3.02 1.31 -0.87
CA SER A 72 -2.64 1.16 -2.27
C SER A 72 -1.13 1.22 -2.47
N TRP A 73 -0.61 0.29 -3.25
CA TRP A 73 0.78 0.29 -3.73
C TRP A 73 1.82 0.54 -2.66
N ASP A 74 1.86 -0.34 -1.67
CA ASP A 74 2.85 -0.32 -0.59
C ASP A 74 4.15 -0.94 -1.08
N ILE A 75 5.20 -0.15 -1.14
CA ILE A 75 6.51 -0.62 -1.61
C ILE A 75 7.59 -0.10 -0.66
N VAL A 76 8.48 -0.98 -0.21
CA VAL A 76 9.61 -0.62 0.66
C VAL A 76 10.88 -1.14 0.02
N HIS A 77 11.92 -0.30 -0.04
CA HIS A 77 13.23 -0.69 -0.54
C HIS A 77 13.71 -1.95 0.20
N PRO A 78 14.20 -2.98 -0.51
CA PRO A 78 14.57 -4.26 0.12
C PRO A 78 15.55 -4.14 1.28
N GLU A 79 16.49 -3.20 1.21
CA GLU A 79 17.46 -2.99 2.30
C GLU A 79 16.83 -2.41 3.55
N TYR A 80 15.62 -1.85 3.45
CA TYR A 80 14.91 -1.26 4.58
C TYR A 80 13.74 -2.10 5.06
N GLN A 81 13.50 -3.24 4.43
CA GLN A 81 12.49 -4.19 4.90
C GLN A 81 12.95 -4.78 6.25
N GLY A 82 11.98 -4.98 7.15
CA GLY A 82 12.28 -5.45 8.50
C GLY A 82 12.81 -4.37 9.44
N LYS A 83 12.91 -3.12 8.99
CA LYS A 83 13.39 -1.99 9.81
C LYS A 83 12.26 -1.06 10.25
N GLY A 84 11.02 -1.46 10.05
CA GLY A 84 9.86 -0.72 10.55
C GLY A 84 9.28 0.33 9.62
N LEU A 85 9.82 0.54 8.42
CA LEU A 85 9.30 1.56 7.49
C LEU A 85 7.86 1.27 7.07
N GLY A 86 7.60 0.03 6.67
CA GLY A 86 6.26 -0.38 6.28
C GLY A 86 5.26 -0.25 7.42
N SER A 87 5.68 -0.60 8.63
CA SER A 87 4.83 -0.48 9.82
C SER A 87 4.51 0.97 10.15
N GLU A 88 5.50 1.86 10.10
CA GLU A 88 5.29 3.29 10.37
C GLU A 88 4.35 3.90 9.32
N LEU A 89 4.55 3.58 8.06
CA LEU A 89 3.72 4.10 6.97
C LEU A 89 2.28 3.57 7.08
N THR A 90 2.11 2.31 7.46
CA THR A 90 0.79 1.71 7.63
C THR A 90 0.05 2.32 8.82
N LYS A 91 0.72 2.48 9.96
CA LYS A 91 0.14 3.16 11.14
C LYS A 91 -0.29 4.57 10.81
N PHE A 92 0.57 5.31 10.10
CA PHE A 92 0.28 6.68 9.70
C PHE A 92 -1.01 6.75 8.87
N ARG A 93 -1.15 5.86 7.89
CA ARG A 93 -2.34 5.84 7.04
C ARG A 93 -3.59 5.41 7.78
N ILE A 94 -3.49 4.41 8.65
CA ILE A 94 -4.64 3.98 9.46
C ILE A 94 -5.14 5.12 10.35
N GLU A 95 -4.24 5.88 10.97
CA GLU A 95 -4.60 7.05 11.77
C GLU A 95 -5.31 8.11 10.94
N ARG A 96 -4.81 8.36 9.73
CA ARG A 96 -5.46 9.29 8.79
C ARG A 96 -6.85 8.83 8.40
N ILE A 97 -7.00 7.53 8.13
CA ILE A 97 -8.29 6.95 7.74
C ILE A 97 -9.30 7.10 8.87
N LYS A 98 -8.89 6.89 10.12
CA LYS A 98 -9.79 7.02 11.27
C LYS A 98 -10.28 8.44 11.50
N GLU A 99 -9.59 9.44 10.96
CA GLU A 99 -10.02 10.83 11.00
C GLU A 99 -10.98 11.20 9.87
N MET A 100 -11.12 10.34 8.86
CA MET A 100 -12.01 10.58 7.71
C MET A 100 -13.46 10.26 8.06
N GLU A 101 -14.37 11.18 7.73
CA GLU A 101 -15.80 10.95 7.97
C GLU A 101 -16.37 9.96 6.96
N GLY A 102 -17.25 9.08 7.44
CA GLY A 102 -18.00 8.16 6.59
C GLY A 102 -17.27 6.89 6.19
N ILE A 103 -16.00 6.74 6.53
CA ILE A 103 -15.26 5.52 6.23
C ILE A 103 -15.65 4.42 7.23
N LYS A 104 -16.10 3.30 6.71
CA LYS A 104 -16.55 2.16 7.51
C LYS A 104 -15.62 0.95 7.41
N MET A 105 -14.71 0.95 6.44
CA MET A 105 -13.89 -0.21 6.14
C MET A 105 -12.52 0.22 5.65
N ILE A 106 -11.47 -0.46 6.14
CA ILE A 106 -10.13 -0.38 5.58
C ILE A 106 -9.91 -1.68 4.81
N SER A 107 -9.45 -1.60 3.58
CA SER A 107 -9.16 -2.79 2.79
C SER A 107 -7.80 -2.72 2.14
N VAL A 108 -7.27 -3.88 1.78
CA VAL A 108 -6.04 -4.01 1.00
C VAL A 108 -6.15 -5.23 0.12
N ARG A 109 -5.58 -5.14 -1.07
CA ARG A 109 -5.36 -6.30 -1.94
C ARG A 109 -3.87 -6.54 -1.98
N THR A 110 -3.43 -7.67 -1.47
CA THR A 110 -2.01 -7.99 -1.35
C THR A 110 -1.75 -9.39 -1.92
N SER A 111 -0.64 -10.01 -1.53
CA SER A 111 -0.27 -11.33 -2.04
C SER A 111 -0.07 -12.32 -0.90
N GLN A 112 0.08 -13.62 -1.27
CA GLN A 112 0.43 -14.67 -0.32
C GLN A 112 1.76 -14.40 0.39
N LEU A 113 2.60 -13.55 -0.19
CA LEU A 113 3.92 -13.21 0.36
C LEU A 113 3.86 -12.17 1.47
N VAL A 114 2.83 -11.33 1.47
CA VAL A 114 2.79 -10.12 2.31
C VAL A 114 1.59 -10.08 3.26
N TYR A 115 0.55 -10.88 3.05
CA TYR A 115 -0.67 -10.78 3.86
C TYR A 115 -0.43 -10.89 5.38
N PRO A 116 0.56 -11.67 5.90
CA PRO A 116 0.80 -11.71 7.35
C PRO A 116 1.18 -10.36 7.93
N PHE A 117 1.81 -9.49 7.14
CA PHE A 117 2.15 -8.14 7.56
C PHE A 117 0.88 -7.35 7.93
N TYR A 118 -0.15 -7.41 7.09
CA TYR A 118 -1.39 -6.68 7.34
C TYR A 118 -2.23 -7.30 8.46
N GLN A 119 -2.09 -8.59 8.70
CA GLN A 119 -2.75 -9.23 9.84
C GLN A 119 -2.33 -8.60 11.18
N LYS A 120 -1.10 -8.12 11.26
CA LYS A 120 -0.59 -7.46 12.46
C LYS A 120 -1.34 -6.16 12.78
N PHE A 121 -2.00 -5.58 11.78
CA PHE A 121 -2.78 -4.34 11.94
C PHE A 121 -4.27 -4.62 12.07
N GLY A 122 -4.66 -5.87 12.17
CA GLY A 122 -6.04 -6.25 12.38
C GLY A 122 -6.83 -6.55 11.11
N LEU A 123 -6.21 -6.46 9.93
CA LEU A 123 -6.89 -6.83 8.70
C LEU A 123 -6.98 -8.35 8.58
N GLU A 124 -8.13 -8.84 8.13
CA GLU A 124 -8.40 -10.27 7.99
C GLU A 124 -8.68 -10.63 6.53
N VAL A 125 -8.20 -11.79 6.09
CA VAL A 125 -8.39 -12.28 4.73
C VAL A 125 -9.87 -12.60 4.49
N GLN A 126 -10.43 -12.03 3.42
CA GLN A 126 -11.82 -12.24 3.01
C GLN A 126 -11.93 -13.04 1.72
N GLU A 127 -10.93 -12.94 0.84
CA GLU A 127 -10.97 -13.56 -0.47
C GLU A 127 -9.55 -13.84 -0.94
N ILE A 128 -9.37 -14.97 -1.63
CA ILE A 128 -8.11 -15.33 -2.26
C ILE A 128 -8.41 -15.67 -3.72
N VAL A 129 -7.69 -15.04 -4.65
CA VAL A 129 -7.81 -15.33 -6.08
C VAL A 129 -6.44 -15.76 -6.61
N GLU A 130 -6.33 -17.02 -7.00
CA GLU A 130 -5.08 -17.59 -7.51
C GLU A 130 -4.63 -16.89 -8.79
N ASP A 131 -3.32 -16.60 -8.88
CA ASP A 131 -2.69 -15.99 -10.05
C ASP A 131 -3.33 -14.67 -10.51
N PHE A 132 -3.90 -13.91 -9.58
CA PHE A 132 -4.62 -12.67 -9.90
C PHE A 132 -3.70 -11.59 -10.48
N TRP A 133 -2.54 -11.39 -9.86
CA TRP A 133 -1.59 -10.37 -10.31
C TRP A 133 -0.77 -10.85 -11.50
N ASP A 134 -0.40 -12.11 -11.45
CA ASP A 134 0.33 -12.82 -12.50
C ASP A 134 0.49 -14.27 -12.03
N GLU A 135 1.03 -15.13 -12.88
CA GLU A 135 1.34 -16.51 -12.50
C GLU A 135 2.24 -16.53 -11.26
N GLY A 136 1.81 -17.23 -10.23
CA GLY A 136 2.54 -17.33 -8.97
C GLY A 136 2.29 -16.19 -7.99
N PHE A 137 1.44 -15.21 -8.34
CA PHE A 137 1.12 -14.07 -7.46
C PHE A 137 -0.39 -14.02 -7.21
N ASP A 138 -0.81 -14.60 -6.10
CA ASP A 138 -2.22 -14.66 -5.71
C ASP A 138 -2.66 -13.33 -5.09
N MET A 139 -3.94 -13.00 -5.24
CA MET A 139 -4.50 -11.83 -4.57
C MET A 139 -5.16 -12.26 -3.28
N TYR A 140 -4.78 -11.62 -2.19
CA TYR A 140 -5.39 -11.75 -0.87
C TYR A 140 -6.09 -10.44 -0.56
N ARG A 141 -7.43 -10.44 -0.59
CA ARG A 141 -8.20 -9.26 -0.21
C ARG A 141 -8.49 -9.32 1.28
N MET A 142 -8.11 -8.26 1.98
CA MET A 142 -8.21 -8.19 3.43
C MET A 142 -9.02 -6.97 3.85
N GLU A 143 -9.70 -7.07 4.99
CA GLU A 143 -10.58 -6.01 5.49
C GLU A 143 -10.45 -5.83 7.00
N TYR A 144 -10.64 -4.58 7.43
CA TYR A 144 -10.74 -4.19 8.83
C TYR A 144 -11.94 -3.24 8.97
N PRO A 145 -13.06 -3.70 9.60
CA PRO A 145 -14.22 -2.84 9.80
C PRO A 145 -13.92 -1.75 10.84
N ILE A 146 -14.33 -0.51 10.56
CA ILE A 146 -14.25 0.59 11.51
C ILE A 146 -15.64 0.78 12.11
N THR A 147 -15.71 0.77 13.44
CA THR A 147 -16.97 1.00 14.13
C THR A 147 -16.99 2.40 14.74
N ASP A 148 -18.16 3.02 14.80
CA ASP A 148 -18.34 4.37 15.33
C ASP A 148 -18.07 4.47 16.84
N THR A 149 -17.91 3.34 17.51
CA THR A 149 -17.69 3.29 18.96
C THR A 149 -16.21 3.21 19.34
N GLU A 150 -15.32 3.20 18.39
CA GLU A 150 -13.89 3.12 18.65
C GLU A 150 -13.22 4.45 18.87
#